data_b45e29077ee98348868580f19c52d692
#
_entry.id   b45e29077ee98348868580f19c52d692
#
_cell.length_a   1.000
_cell.length_b   1.000
_cell.length_c   1.000
_cell.angle_alpha   90.00
_cell.angle_beta   90.00
_cell.angle_gamma   90.00
#
_symmetry.space_group_name_H-M   'P 1'
#
loop_
_entity.id
_entity.type
_entity.pdbx_description
1 polymer ?
#
loop_
_entity_poly.entity_id
_entity_poly.type
_entity_poly.pdbx_seq_one_letter_code
_entity_poly.pdbx_strand_id
1 'polypeptide(L)'
;MQTSPTPEKRHCPPGRADLATLGAASLAICLVVGISLLNVSLAEAGPEAETQLSRASRKQALLAKFNVKGLTLDPNEIHAGGPDKDGIPSLTDPNTIAVGKAEFPAQSRIVAVTVKEQTRGYPLAVLTWHEAVNDVLGDVPIAVVYCPLCDSVSVVDRRNDESTVEFGISGLLHNSNVLLYDRKTDALWSQLGLEAVSGPHVGKSLKHLPWQMTTFKRFAKDYPQADILSRKTGHQRDYGRNPYAAYFRSDRLMFPVTRRDKRLKPKTRIVGVKIGDRTRAYPLDNIRKAPDGRLVHKLGSSEIVLKADGDTVSVVKVPEGASAVHTFWFAWAAFHPETSVHGRDDG
;
A
#
# COMPACT_ATOMS: atom_id res chain seq x y z
N MET A 1 -59.71 7.92 49.01
CA MET A 1 -60.22 9.14 49.71
C MET A 1 -59.66 10.33 49.03
N GLN A 2 -60.53 10.99 48.31
CA GLN A 2 -60.79 12.45 48.31
C GLN A 2 -59.65 13.26 47.68
N THR A 3 -59.78 14.17 46.76
CA THR A 3 -60.84 14.70 45.85
C THR A 3 -60.18 15.79 45.09
N SER A 4 -60.47 15.91 43.82
CA SER A 4 -60.21 17.14 43.03
C SER A 4 -60.96 18.36 43.58
N PRO A 5 -60.61 19.56 43.17
CA PRO A 5 -61.34 20.16 42.08
C PRO A 5 -60.54 21.14 41.17
N THR A 6 -60.99 21.25 39.92
CA THR A 6 -60.97 22.35 38.96
C THR A 6 -62.15 23.32 39.29
N PRO A 7 -62.38 24.47 38.57
CA PRO A 7 -61.61 25.41 37.77
C PRO A 7 -61.89 26.88 38.15
N GLU A 8 -61.24 27.90 37.50
CA GLU A 8 -61.94 29.20 37.26
C GLU A 8 -61.33 29.98 36.09
N LYS A 9 -62.23 30.33 35.17
CA LYS A 9 -62.02 31.24 34.08
C LYS A 9 -62.14 32.68 34.56
N ARG A 10 -61.25 33.61 34.09
CA ARG A 10 -61.61 35.03 34.05
C ARG A 10 -61.06 35.74 32.81
N HIS A 11 -61.88 36.60 32.30
CA HIS A 11 -62.01 37.44 31.13
C HIS A 11 -60.81 38.33 30.80
N CYS A 12 -60.69 38.56 29.47
CA CYS A 12 -60.03 39.71 28.85
C CYS A 12 -60.63 41.05 29.19
N PRO A 13 -59.85 42.16 29.03
CA PRO A 13 -60.26 43.14 28.04
C PRO A 13 -59.08 43.68 27.16
N PRO A 14 -59.43 44.43 26.09
CA PRO A 14 -58.55 44.73 24.97
C PRO A 14 -57.79 46.04 25.06
N GLY A 15 -56.73 46.17 24.28
CA GLY A 15 -56.29 47.50 23.95
C GLY A 15 -54.81 47.78 23.78
N ARG A 16 -54.53 48.12 22.55
CA ARG A 16 -53.51 49.05 22.01
C ARG A 16 -52.38 48.32 21.21
N ALA A 17 -52.43 48.59 19.94
CA ALA A 17 -51.35 48.45 19.00
C ALA A 17 -50.22 49.44 19.29
N ASP A 18 -49.01 48.97 19.28
CA ASP A 18 -47.81 49.79 19.09
C ASP A 18 -46.92 49.19 18.00
N LEU A 19 -46.59 50.11 17.09
CA LEU A 19 -45.65 49.91 15.97
C LEU A 19 -44.22 49.69 16.49
N ALA A 20 -43.72 48.47 16.40
CA ALA A 20 -42.26 48.22 16.42
C ALA A 20 -41.93 46.78 16.00
N THR A 21 -42.22 46.37 14.77
CA THR A 21 -41.75 45.09 14.18
C THR A 21 -41.51 45.22 12.67
N LEU A 22 -40.55 46.05 12.28
CA LEU A 22 -40.08 46.15 10.88
C LEU A 22 -38.55 46.04 10.77
N GLY A 23 -37.90 45.32 11.68
CA GLY A 23 -36.43 45.15 11.67
C GLY A 23 -35.90 43.74 11.66
N ALA A 24 -36.72 42.72 11.93
CA ALA A 24 -36.23 41.33 12.09
C ALA A 24 -36.50 40.38 10.92
N ALA A 25 -37.34 40.77 9.96
CA ALA A 25 -37.71 39.90 8.86
C ALA A 25 -36.70 39.88 7.69
N SER A 26 -35.87 40.92 7.53
CA SER A 26 -34.93 41.03 6.42
C SER A 26 -33.63 40.18 6.63
N LEU A 27 -33.21 39.93 7.89
CA LEU A 27 -32.02 39.11 8.16
C LEU A 27 -32.31 37.60 8.06
N ALA A 28 -33.51 37.16 8.38
CA ALA A 28 -33.90 35.73 8.29
C ALA A 28 -34.08 35.25 6.86
N ILE A 29 -34.50 36.12 5.96
CA ILE A 29 -34.69 35.78 4.53
C ILE A 29 -33.34 35.61 3.84
N CYS A 30 -32.31 36.37 4.15
CA CYS A 30 -30.97 36.22 3.60
C CYS A 30 -30.29 34.92 4.07
N LEU A 31 -30.51 34.45 5.31
CA LEU A 31 -29.93 33.22 5.82
C LEU A 31 -30.62 31.97 5.20
N VAL A 32 -31.93 32.00 5.02
CA VAL A 32 -32.69 30.90 4.42
C VAL A 32 -32.39 30.79 2.93
N VAL A 33 -32.24 31.90 2.21
CA VAL A 33 -31.84 31.86 0.78
C VAL A 33 -30.39 31.40 0.61
N GLY A 34 -29.46 31.79 1.51
CA GLY A 34 -28.07 31.29 1.48
C GLY A 34 -27.96 29.82 1.73
N ILE A 35 -28.73 29.27 2.67
CA ILE A 35 -28.77 27.81 2.96
C ILE A 35 -29.47 27.07 1.83
N SER A 36 -30.51 27.61 1.22
CA SER A 36 -31.18 27.00 0.06
C SER A 36 -30.29 26.98 -1.19
N LEU A 37 -29.48 28.01 -1.43
CA LEU A 37 -28.54 28.03 -2.56
C LEU A 37 -27.38 27.06 -2.37
N LEU A 38 -26.88 26.82 -1.13
CA LEU A 38 -25.92 25.78 -0.86
C LEU A 38 -26.50 24.37 -1.03
N ASN A 39 -27.76 24.16 -0.63
CA ASN A 39 -28.43 22.87 -0.78
C ASN A 39 -28.81 22.57 -2.24
N VAL A 40 -29.16 23.58 -3.03
CA VAL A 40 -29.45 23.41 -4.47
C VAL A 40 -28.17 23.08 -5.24
N SER A 41 -27.01 23.66 -4.87
CA SER A 41 -25.73 23.33 -5.51
C SER A 41 -25.24 21.90 -5.22
N LEU A 42 -25.63 21.29 -4.10
CA LEU A 42 -25.33 19.90 -3.76
C LEU A 42 -26.32 18.90 -4.41
N ALA A 43 -27.55 19.33 -4.64
CA ALA A 43 -28.57 18.47 -5.27
C ALA A 43 -28.40 18.32 -6.79
N GLU A 44 -27.66 19.19 -7.46
CA GLU A 44 -27.32 19.11 -8.88
C GLU A 44 -26.02 18.34 -9.17
N ALA A 45 -25.23 18.00 -8.13
CA ALA A 45 -24.07 17.12 -8.28
C ALA A 45 -24.53 15.69 -8.45
N GLY A 46 -24.39 15.13 -9.65
CA GLY A 46 -24.73 13.73 -9.93
C GLY A 46 -23.96 12.77 -9.00
N PRO A 47 -24.43 11.51 -8.87
CA PRO A 47 -23.87 10.52 -7.94
C PRO A 47 -22.36 10.27 -8.10
N GLU A 48 -21.80 10.54 -9.28
CA GLU A 48 -20.34 10.46 -9.51
C GLU A 48 -19.59 11.61 -8.86
N ALA A 49 -20.13 12.83 -8.86
CA ALA A 49 -19.52 13.99 -8.21
C ALA A 49 -19.58 13.90 -6.69
N GLU A 50 -20.67 13.40 -6.13
CA GLU A 50 -20.80 13.09 -4.69
C GLU A 50 -19.78 12.05 -4.24
N THR A 51 -19.57 11.00 -5.06
CA THR A 51 -18.56 9.96 -4.79
C THR A 51 -17.13 10.51 -4.88
N GLN A 52 -16.84 11.42 -5.80
CA GLN A 52 -15.53 12.06 -5.94
C GLN A 52 -15.24 13.02 -4.78
N LEU A 53 -16.22 13.85 -4.37
CA LEU A 53 -16.11 14.74 -3.22
C LEU A 53 -15.86 13.94 -1.93
N SER A 54 -16.56 12.83 -1.71
CA SER A 54 -16.36 11.96 -0.55
C SER A 54 -14.96 11.33 -0.53
N ARG A 55 -14.44 10.92 -1.68
CA ARG A 55 -13.09 10.38 -1.83
C ARG A 55 -12.01 11.44 -1.57
N ALA A 56 -12.19 12.65 -2.08
CA ALA A 56 -11.27 13.76 -1.87
C ALA A 56 -11.22 14.16 -0.40
N SER A 57 -12.37 14.30 0.26
CA SER A 57 -12.48 14.62 1.69
C SER A 57 -11.84 13.54 2.55
N ARG A 58 -12.05 12.26 2.22
CA ARG A 58 -11.43 11.14 2.92
C ARG A 58 -9.91 11.13 2.76
N LYS A 59 -9.40 11.40 1.55
CA LYS A 59 -7.96 11.53 1.29
C LYS A 59 -7.35 12.63 2.14
N GLN A 60 -7.99 13.81 2.17
CA GLN A 60 -7.51 14.96 2.94
C GLN A 60 -7.49 14.67 4.46
N ALA A 61 -8.56 14.08 4.99
CA ALA A 61 -8.65 13.67 6.38
C ALA A 61 -7.58 12.61 6.75
N LEU A 62 -7.26 11.72 5.82
CA LEU A 62 -6.24 10.70 6.02
C LEU A 62 -4.83 11.30 5.96
N LEU A 63 -4.55 12.17 4.98
CA LEU A 63 -3.26 12.89 4.87
C LEU A 63 -2.95 13.71 6.12
N ALA A 64 -3.96 14.33 6.73
CA ALA A 64 -3.81 15.13 7.96
C ALA A 64 -3.31 14.31 9.18
N LYS A 65 -3.33 12.97 9.11
CA LYS A 65 -2.82 12.07 10.16
C LYS A 65 -1.31 11.82 10.04
N PHE A 66 -0.65 12.37 9.02
CA PHE A 66 0.75 12.11 8.73
C PHE A 66 1.58 13.38 8.68
N ASN A 67 2.88 13.22 8.88
CA ASN A 67 3.84 14.29 8.70
C ASN A 67 4.14 14.47 7.21
N VAL A 68 3.44 15.38 6.57
CA VAL A 68 3.58 15.70 5.14
C VAL A 68 4.58 16.83 4.86
N LYS A 69 5.38 17.25 5.85
CA LYS A 69 6.42 18.27 5.64
C LYS A 69 7.40 17.81 4.58
N GLY A 70 7.64 18.63 3.57
CA GLY A 70 8.55 18.31 2.48
C GLY A 70 8.05 17.20 1.55
N LEU A 71 6.73 16.96 1.49
CA LEU A 71 6.15 15.94 0.61
C LEU A 71 6.62 16.12 -0.82
N THR A 72 7.26 15.08 -1.39
CA THR A 72 7.84 15.10 -2.75
C THR A 72 6.86 14.64 -3.82
N LEU A 73 5.75 14.01 -3.43
CA LEU A 73 4.69 13.56 -4.34
C LEU A 73 3.67 14.66 -4.56
N ASP A 74 3.09 14.74 -5.77
CA ASP A 74 1.91 15.58 -6.00
C ASP A 74 0.74 15.04 -5.15
N PRO A 75 0.16 15.87 -4.26
CA PRO A 75 -0.99 15.44 -3.46
C PRO A 75 -2.20 14.98 -4.30
N ASN A 76 -2.31 15.42 -5.56
CA ASN A 76 -3.38 14.99 -6.46
C ASN A 76 -3.20 13.54 -6.93
N GLU A 77 -1.99 13.02 -6.93
CA GLU A 77 -1.65 11.65 -7.30
C GLU A 77 -1.74 10.68 -6.12
N ILE A 78 -1.96 11.20 -4.90
CA ILE A 78 -2.20 10.38 -3.71
C ILE A 78 -3.69 10.08 -3.59
N HIS A 79 -4.02 8.81 -3.32
CA HIS A 79 -5.39 8.33 -3.20
C HIS A 79 -5.62 7.61 -1.88
N ALA A 80 -6.84 7.72 -1.32
CA ALA A 80 -7.26 6.88 -0.21
C ALA A 80 -7.57 5.47 -0.73
N GLY A 81 -6.88 4.45 -0.18
CA GLY A 81 -6.95 3.06 -0.62
C GLY A 81 -8.16 2.27 -0.09
N GLY A 82 -8.95 2.87 0.78
CA GLY A 82 -10.10 2.25 1.44
C GLY A 82 -9.92 2.13 2.96
N PRO A 83 -8.93 1.44 3.50
CA PRO A 83 -8.65 1.40 4.94
C PRO A 83 -8.18 2.76 5.48
N ASP A 84 -8.39 3.00 6.77
CA ASP A 84 -7.77 4.10 7.50
C ASP A 84 -6.31 3.77 7.89
N LYS A 85 -5.62 4.73 8.52
CA LYS A 85 -4.32 4.49 9.16
C LYS A 85 -4.41 3.26 10.06
N ASP A 86 -3.56 2.25 9.83
CA ASP A 86 -3.56 0.93 10.47
C ASP A 86 -4.85 0.11 10.34
N GLY A 87 -5.76 0.47 9.45
CA GLY A 87 -6.93 -0.34 9.11
C GLY A 87 -6.54 -1.71 8.50
N ILE A 88 -5.35 -1.79 7.90
CA ILE A 88 -4.60 -3.02 7.67
C ILE A 88 -3.48 -3.05 8.71
N PRO A 89 -3.56 -3.93 9.74
CA PRO A 89 -2.56 -3.96 10.80
C PRO A 89 -1.25 -4.57 10.29
N SER A 90 -0.17 -3.82 10.27
CA SER A 90 1.17 -4.38 10.07
C SER A 90 1.56 -5.27 11.26
N LEU A 91 2.43 -6.25 11.04
CA LEU A 91 2.94 -7.11 12.10
C LEU A 91 4.31 -6.60 12.57
N THR A 92 4.52 -6.61 13.89
CA THR A 92 5.83 -6.32 14.50
C THR A 92 6.18 -7.48 15.43
N ASP A 93 7.43 -7.96 15.35
CA ASP A 93 7.93 -9.13 16.08
C ASP A 93 6.99 -10.35 15.94
N PRO A 94 6.74 -10.81 14.71
CA PRO A 94 5.68 -11.76 14.43
C PRO A 94 5.98 -13.15 14.99
N ASN A 95 4.93 -13.88 15.34
CA ASN A 95 5.06 -15.28 15.68
C ASN A 95 5.54 -16.08 14.46
N THR A 96 6.55 -16.93 14.67
CA THR A 96 7.06 -17.88 13.69
C THR A 96 6.93 -19.31 14.19
N ILE A 97 6.99 -20.26 13.28
CA ILE A 97 7.02 -21.69 13.56
C ILE A 97 8.02 -22.38 12.64
N ALA A 98 8.57 -23.50 13.06
CA ALA A 98 9.42 -24.31 12.20
C ALA A 98 8.63 -24.71 10.94
N VAL A 99 9.26 -24.65 9.77
CA VAL A 99 8.62 -24.93 8.47
C VAL A 99 7.96 -26.31 8.42
N GLY A 100 8.55 -27.31 9.06
CA GLY A 100 8.01 -28.67 9.14
C GLY A 100 6.72 -28.81 9.95
N LYS A 101 6.35 -27.78 10.73
CA LYS A 101 5.09 -27.70 11.51
C LYS A 101 4.05 -26.78 10.84
N ALA A 102 4.40 -26.16 9.73
CA ALA A 102 3.56 -25.20 9.04
C ALA A 102 2.58 -25.89 8.08
N GLU A 103 1.37 -25.40 8.03
CA GLU A 103 0.31 -25.94 7.17
C GLU A 103 -0.12 -24.86 6.15
N PHE A 104 0.52 -24.88 4.98
CA PHE A 104 0.13 -24.07 3.83
C PHE A 104 -0.07 -24.99 2.62
N PRO A 105 -0.99 -24.66 1.69
CA PRO A 105 -1.07 -25.37 0.42
C PRO A 105 0.29 -25.39 -0.30
N ALA A 106 0.63 -26.50 -0.93
CA ALA A 106 1.94 -26.71 -1.55
C ALA A 106 2.37 -25.57 -2.50
N GLN A 107 1.42 -24.97 -3.21
CA GLN A 107 1.63 -23.88 -4.19
C GLN A 107 1.47 -22.47 -3.58
N SER A 108 1.31 -22.35 -2.26
CA SER A 108 1.28 -21.04 -1.61
C SER A 108 2.59 -20.31 -1.86
N ARG A 109 2.49 -19.06 -2.31
CA ARG A 109 3.65 -18.19 -2.57
C ARG A 109 4.27 -17.74 -1.25
N ILE A 110 5.58 -17.89 -1.17
CA ILE A 110 6.40 -17.53 0.01
C ILE A 110 7.47 -16.55 -0.45
N VAL A 111 7.64 -15.46 0.29
CA VAL A 111 8.85 -14.65 0.22
C VAL A 111 9.85 -15.27 1.17
N ALA A 112 10.93 -15.83 0.65
CA ALA A 112 12.04 -16.34 1.43
C ALA A 112 13.09 -15.25 1.56
N VAL A 113 13.50 -14.95 2.79
CA VAL A 113 14.54 -13.98 3.11
C VAL A 113 15.64 -14.67 3.86
N THR A 114 16.87 -14.47 3.41
CA THR A 114 18.08 -14.98 4.10
C THR A 114 18.94 -13.80 4.49
N VAL A 115 19.23 -13.68 5.78
CA VAL A 115 20.14 -12.69 6.33
C VAL A 115 21.18 -13.43 7.15
N LYS A 116 22.46 -13.21 6.83
CA LYS A 116 23.55 -14.06 7.32
C LYS A 116 23.22 -15.53 6.97
N GLU A 117 23.15 -16.41 7.96
CA GLU A 117 22.85 -17.84 7.78
C GLU A 117 21.41 -18.21 8.15
N GLN A 118 20.59 -17.23 8.55
CA GLN A 118 19.22 -17.46 8.94
C GLN A 118 18.27 -17.22 7.77
N THR A 119 17.37 -18.16 7.52
CA THR A 119 16.34 -18.05 6.51
C THR A 119 14.96 -18.07 7.16
N ARG A 120 14.06 -17.19 6.72
CA ARG A 120 12.66 -17.16 7.14
C ARG A 120 11.73 -17.00 5.96
N GLY A 121 10.60 -17.71 6.01
CA GLY A 121 9.54 -17.65 5.01
C GLY A 121 8.42 -16.70 5.44
N TYR A 122 7.95 -15.87 4.51
CA TYR A 122 6.82 -14.95 4.70
C TYR A 122 5.73 -15.27 3.67
N PRO A 123 4.68 -16.03 4.08
CA PRO A 123 3.61 -16.43 3.16
C PRO A 123 2.81 -15.24 2.65
N LEU A 124 2.62 -15.12 1.33
CA LEU A 124 1.77 -14.07 0.78
C LEU A 124 0.31 -14.17 1.26
N ALA A 125 -0.14 -15.37 1.64
CA ALA A 125 -1.44 -15.57 2.27
C ALA A 125 -1.61 -14.73 3.55
N VAL A 126 -0.53 -14.54 4.33
CA VAL A 126 -0.51 -13.68 5.53
C VAL A 126 -0.24 -12.23 5.13
N LEU A 127 0.78 -11.99 4.29
CA LEU A 127 1.13 -10.64 3.85
C LEU A 127 -0.03 -9.92 3.14
N THR A 128 -0.92 -10.62 2.46
CA THR A 128 -2.12 -10.02 1.81
C THR A 128 -3.05 -9.30 2.79
N TRP A 129 -3.04 -9.69 4.07
CA TRP A 129 -3.89 -9.13 5.11
C TRP A 129 -3.18 -8.14 6.04
N HIS A 130 -1.85 -8.08 5.95
CA HIS A 130 -1.02 -7.27 6.85
C HIS A 130 -0.11 -6.29 6.10
N GLU A 131 0.19 -6.55 4.85
CA GLU A 131 0.99 -5.77 3.90
C GLU A 131 2.42 -5.45 4.34
N ALA A 132 2.70 -5.30 5.62
CA ALA A 132 4.05 -5.11 6.16
C ALA A 132 4.30 -5.98 7.40
N VAL A 133 5.50 -6.53 7.47
CA VAL A 133 6.03 -7.28 8.62
C VAL A 133 7.35 -6.64 9.04
N ASN A 134 7.40 -6.07 10.24
CA ASN A 134 8.60 -5.59 10.89
C ASN A 134 9.17 -6.73 11.74
N ASP A 135 10.33 -7.23 11.38
CA ASP A 135 10.92 -8.42 11.98
C ASP A 135 12.40 -8.21 12.28
N VAL A 136 13.01 -9.17 12.96
CA VAL A 136 14.46 -9.27 13.15
C VAL A 136 14.91 -10.64 12.64
N LEU A 137 15.87 -10.65 11.73
CA LEU A 137 16.42 -11.86 11.15
C LEU A 137 17.96 -11.76 11.10
N GLY A 138 18.65 -12.71 11.71
CA GLY A 138 20.11 -12.67 11.79
C GLY A 138 20.65 -11.40 12.46
N ASP A 139 19.98 -10.90 13.51
CA ASP A 139 20.26 -9.65 14.23
C ASP A 139 20.11 -8.37 13.38
N VAL A 140 19.49 -8.48 12.21
CA VAL A 140 19.17 -7.34 11.35
C VAL A 140 17.69 -7.05 11.44
N PRO A 141 17.27 -5.84 11.82
CA PRO A 141 15.88 -5.44 11.76
C PRO A 141 15.48 -5.26 10.29
N ILE A 142 14.52 -6.05 9.84
CA ILE A 142 14.06 -6.06 8.46
C ILE A 142 12.58 -5.68 8.35
N ALA A 143 12.18 -5.17 7.19
CA ALA A 143 10.77 -5.13 6.82
C ALA A 143 10.54 -5.93 5.54
N VAL A 144 9.53 -6.80 5.58
CA VAL A 144 9.01 -7.50 4.40
C VAL A 144 7.67 -6.86 4.05
N VAL A 145 7.61 -6.19 2.91
CA VAL A 145 6.43 -5.43 2.48
C VAL A 145 5.85 -6.05 1.21
N TYR A 146 4.55 -6.23 1.20
CA TYR A 146 3.80 -6.72 0.05
C TYR A 146 2.60 -5.82 -0.24
N CYS A 147 2.54 -5.25 -1.45
CA CYS A 147 1.36 -4.56 -1.93
C CYS A 147 0.55 -5.47 -2.86
N PRO A 148 -0.63 -5.96 -2.45
CA PRO A 148 -1.45 -6.86 -3.29
C PRO A 148 -1.92 -6.21 -4.59
N LEU A 149 -2.16 -4.90 -4.60
CA LEU A 149 -2.59 -4.17 -5.80
C LEU A 149 -1.56 -4.23 -6.92
N CYS A 150 -0.28 -4.20 -6.57
CA CYS A 150 0.84 -4.23 -7.51
C CYS A 150 1.51 -5.60 -7.62
N ASP A 151 1.07 -6.59 -6.81
CA ASP A 151 1.78 -7.86 -6.59
C ASP A 151 3.28 -7.61 -6.29
N SER A 152 3.57 -6.51 -5.56
CA SER A 152 4.94 -6.06 -5.35
C SER A 152 5.47 -6.46 -3.99
N VAL A 153 6.73 -6.94 -3.99
CA VAL A 153 7.48 -7.30 -2.79
C VAL A 153 8.73 -6.44 -2.71
N SER A 154 8.98 -5.87 -1.54
CA SER A 154 10.27 -5.30 -1.16
C SER A 154 10.68 -5.81 0.21
N VAL A 155 11.99 -6.03 0.38
CA VAL A 155 12.60 -6.41 1.64
C VAL A 155 13.72 -5.43 1.92
N VAL A 156 13.69 -4.79 3.09
CA VAL A 156 14.64 -3.74 3.44
C VAL A 156 15.21 -3.95 4.86
N ASP A 157 16.43 -3.51 5.05
CA ASP A 157 17.01 -3.26 6.37
C ASP A 157 16.36 -1.99 6.94
N ARG A 158 15.71 -2.08 8.10
CA ARG A 158 14.97 -0.96 8.70
C ARG A 158 15.86 0.06 9.40
N ARG A 159 17.16 -0.19 9.49
CA ARG A 159 18.10 0.76 10.10
C ARG A 159 18.29 1.95 9.18
N ASN A 160 18.19 3.13 9.74
CA ASN A 160 18.70 4.36 9.16
C ASN A 160 19.78 4.94 10.08
N ASP A 161 20.41 6.04 9.70
CA ASP A 161 21.54 6.61 10.45
C ASP A 161 21.23 6.92 11.93
N GLU A 162 19.97 7.12 12.28
CA GLU A 162 19.54 7.63 13.59
C GLU A 162 18.71 6.63 14.40
N SER A 163 18.03 5.69 13.73
CA SER A 163 17.08 4.78 14.38
C SER A 163 16.71 3.58 13.52
N THR A 164 15.94 2.69 14.08
CA THR A 164 15.24 1.64 13.34
C THR A 164 13.83 2.09 13.02
N VAL A 165 13.46 2.08 11.74
CA VAL A 165 12.12 2.42 11.27
C VAL A 165 11.16 1.27 11.58
N GLU A 166 9.98 1.58 12.11
CA GLU A 166 8.86 0.64 12.22
C GLU A 166 7.74 1.09 11.29
N PHE A 167 7.42 0.25 10.31
CA PHE A 167 6.42 0.59 9.31
C PHE A 167 5.00 0.21 9.73
N GLY A 168 4.08 1.15 9.53
CA GLY A 168 2.63 0.94 9.53
C GLY A 168 2.03 1.17 8.14
N ILE A 169 0.77 0.78 7.97
CA ILE A 169 0.02 0.95 6.74
C ILE A 169 -0.78 2.24 6.81
N SER A 170 -0.47 3.17 5.92
CA SER A 170 -1.09 4.51 5.95
C SER A 170 -2.55 4.53 5.48
N GLY A 171 -2.95 3.54 4.67
CA GLY A 171 -4.21 3.59 3.93
C GLY A 171 -4.17 4.48 2.68
N LEU A 172 -3.01 5.10 2.39
CA LEU A 172 -2.79 5.93 1.22
C LEU A 172 -2.06 5.14 0.13
N LEU A 173 -2.32 5.51 -1.12
CA LEU A 173 -1.73 4.93 -2.32
C LEU A 173 -1.14 6.04 -3.20
N HIS A 174 -0.01 5.76 -3.84
CA HIS A 174 0.53 6.49 -4.97
C HIS A 174 0.80 5.51 -6.12
N ASN A 175 0.34 5.81 -7.32
CA ASN A 175 0.43 4.90 -8.48
C ASN A 175 -0.10 3.48 -8.18
N SER A 176 -1.25 3.38 -7.49
CA SER A 176 -1.83 2.10 -7.03
C SER A 176 -0.96 1.32 -6.06
N ASN A 177 0.15 1.86 -5.58
CA ASN A 177 1.09 1.23 -4.67
C ASN A 177 0.96 1.80 -3.25
N VAL A 178 1.15 0.98 -2.24
CA VAL A 178 1.02 1.37 -0.84
C VAL A 178 2.05 2.43 -0.45
N LEU A 179 1.58 3.49 0.21
CA LEU A 179 2.42 4.35 1.02
C LEU A 179 2.44 3.80 2.45
N LEU A 180 3.61 3.46 2.92
CA LEU A 180 3.85 3.13 4.31
C LEU A 180 4.00 4.40 5.13
N TYR A 181 3.94 4.30 6.44
CA TYR A 181 4.38 5.38 7.32
C TYR A 181 5.32 4.85 8.41
N ASP A 182 6.24 5.68 8.85
CA ASP A 182 7.08 5.44 10.02
C ASP A 182 6.30 5.78 11.29
N ARG A 183 6.14 4.80 12.18
CA ARG A 183 5.37 4.96 13.42
C ARG A 183 5.92 6.01 14.37
N LYS A 184 7.23 6.31 14.31
CA LYS A 184 7.89 7.28 15.19
C LYS A 184 7.68 8.72 14.74
N THR A 185 7.66 8.95 13.42
CA THR A 185 7.68 10.31 12.85
C THR A 185 6.43 10.66 12.05
N ASP A 186 5.54 9.68 11.81
CA ASP A 186 4.41 9.74 10.88
C ASP A 186 4.81 10.15 9.44
N ALA A 187 6.10 10.04 9.10
CA ALA A 187 6.61 10.28 7.76
C ALA A 187 6.14 9.20 6.78
N LEU A 188 5.77 9.61 5.55
CA LEU A 188 5.36 8.69 4.50
C LEU A 188 6.56 8.13 3.74
N TRP A 189 6.45 6.86 3.36
CA TRP A 189 7.46 6.11 2.62
C TRP A 189 6.82 5.42 1.41
N SER A 190 7.45 5.55 0.24
CA SER A 190 7.03 4.88 -0.98
C SER A 190 7.64 3.48 -1.06
N GLN A 191 6.80 2.43 -1.17
CA GLN A 191 7.29 1.05 -1.28
C GLN A 191 8.03 0.80 -2.59
N LEU A 192 7.50 1.24 -3.74
CA LEU A 192 8.13 1.06 -5.05
C LEU A 192 9.08 2.21 -5.43
N GLY A 193 8.87 3.42 -4.89
CA GLY A 193 9.83 4.52 -4.99
C GLY A 193 11.08 4.25 -4.17
N LEU A 194 11.00 3.40 -3.14
CA LEU A 194 12.09 2.92 -2.30
C LEU A 194 12.70 4.00 -1.41
N GLU A 195 11.92 5.04 -1.09
CA GLU A 195 12.40 6.21 -0.34
C GLU A 195 11.32 6.82 0.54
N ALA A 196 11.75 7.61 1.52
CA ALA A 196 10.87 8.49 2.28
C ALA A 196 10.42 9.65 1.39
N VAL A 197 9.10 9.86 1.31
CA VAL A 197 8.49 10.90 0.48
C VAL A 197 7.99 12.09 1.28
N SER A 198 8.04 12.03 2.62
CA SER A 198 7.70 13.16 3.50
C SER A 198 8.43 13.07 4.85
N GLY A 199 8.32 14.14 5.64
CA GLY A 199 8.86 14.19 7.00
C GLY A 199 10.38 14.32 7.09
N PRO A 200 10.99 13.96 8.24
CA PRO A 200 12.41 14.23 8.51
C PRO A 200 13.38 13.36 7.66
N HIS A 201 12.87 12.32 7.01
CA HIS A 201 13.68 11.38 6.24
C HIS A 201 13.51 11.53 4.72
N VAL A 202 12.91 12.62 4.24
CA VAL A 202 12.69 12.88 2.80
C VAL A 202 13.95 12.60 1.99
N GLY A 203 13.78 11.80 0.91
CA GLY A 203 14.86 11.41 0.00
C GLY A 203 15.79 10.30 0.52
N LYS A 204 15.66 9.89 1.80
CA LYS A 204 16.43 8.75 2.31
C LYS A 204 15.83 7.44 1.80
N SER A 205 16.70 6.53 1.37
CA SER A 205 16.35 5.16 0.98
C SER A 205 16.88 4.17 2.02
N LEU A 206 16.15 3.08 2.25
CA LEU A 206 16.63 1.96 3.05
C LEU A 206 17.39 0.95 2.18
N LYS A 207 18.34 0.25 2.79
CA LYS A 207 19.12 -0.78 2.12
C LYS A 207 18.20 -1.96 1.75
N HIS A 208 18.13 -2.28 0.46
CA HIS A 208 17.45 -3.48 -0.01
C HIS A 208 18.21 -4.75 0.38
N LEU A 209 17.45 -5.77 0.79
CA LEU A 209 17.96 -7.08 1.11
C LEU A 209 17.54 -8.10 0.04
N PRO A 210 18.38 -9.12 -0.21
CA PRO A 210 18.03 -10.20 -1.12
C PRO A 210 16.79 -10.97 -0.65
N TRP A 211 15.96 -11.37 -1.59
CA TRP A 211 14.78 -12.19 -1.35
C TRP A 211 14.52 -13.12 -2.53
N GLN A 212 13.75 -14.16 -2.28
CA GLN A 212 13.30 -15.11 -3.29
C GLN A 212 11.78 -15.27 -3.18
N MET A 213 11.06 -15.20 -4.31
CA MET A 213 9.67 -15.65 -4.39
C MET A 213 9.67 -17.14 -4.74
N THR A 214 9.06 -17.97 -3.90
CA THR A 214 9.02 -19.42 -4.08
C THR A 214 7.65 -19.99 -3.70
N THR A 215 7.45 -21.31 -3.81
CA THR A 215 6.27 -22.00 -3.28
C THR A 215 6.56 -22.60 -1.92
N PHE A 216 5.52 -22.85 -1.12
CA PHE A 216 5.68 -23.50 0.19
C PHE A 216 6.37 -24.86 0.08
N LYS A 217 5.96 -25.69 -0.90
CA LYS A 217 6.58 -27.00 -1.18
C LYS A 217 8.09 -26.86 -1.42
N ARG A 218 8.48 -25.87 -2.24
CA ARG A 218 9.88 -25.65 -2.57
C ARG A 218 10.66 -25.07 -1.39
N PHE A 219 10.07 -24.10 -0.67
CA PHE A 219 10.65 -23.52 0.52
C PHE A 219 10.95 -24.58 1.59
N ALA A 220 9.97 -25.44 1.90
CA ALA A 220 10.13 -26.50 2.89
C ALA A 220 11.20 -27.53 2.47
N LYS A 221 11.35 -27.79 1.16
CA LYS A 221 12.40 -28.67 0.65
C LYS A 221 13.79 -28.04 0.73
N ASP A 222 13.91 -26.77 0.30
CA ASP A 222 15.21 -26.10 0.15
C ASP A 222 15.73 -25.59 1.50
N TYR A 223 14.82 -25.31 2.47
CA TYR A 223 15.13 -24.76 3.79
C TYR A 223 14.43 -25.55 4.92
N PRO A 224 14.71 -26.85 5.12
CA PRO A 224 13.97 -27.69 6.06
C PRO A 224 14.13 -27.29 7.54
N GLN A 225 15.16 -26.50 7.86
CA GLN A 225 15.41 -25.98 9.21
C GLN A 225 14.94 -24.53 9.41
N ALA A 226 14.36 -23.92 8.37
CA ALA A 226 13.93 -22.52 8.45
C ALA A 226 12.66 -22.37 9.26
N ASP A 227 12.48 -21.15 9.78
CA ASP A 227 11.20 -20.69 10.31
C ASP A 227 10.33 -20.08 9.21
N ILE A 228 9.04 -20.07 9.47
CA ILE A 228 8.04 -19.43 8.62
C ILE A 228 7.06 -18.63 9.48
N LEU A 229 6.62 -17.48 8.97
CA LEU A 229 5.61 -16.66 9.63
C LEU A 229 4.34 -17.46 9.89
N SER A 230 3.89 -17.48 11.15
CA SER A 230 2.71 -18.20 11.59
C SER A 230 1.42 -17.51 11.16
N ARG A 231 0.35 -18.31 10.97
CA ARG A 231 -1.03 -17.77 10.86
C ARG A 231 -1.57 -17.24 12.19
N LYS A 232 -0.94 -17.56 13.32
CA LYS A 232 -1.33 -17.05 14.65
C LYS A 232 -0.73 -15.66 14.86
N THR A 233 -1.25 -14.68 14.12
CA THR A 233 -0.74 -13.31 14.14
C THR A 233 -1.32 -12.43 15.25
N GLY A 234 -2.25 -12.94 16.03
CA GLY A 234 -3.04 -12.13 16.97
C GLY A 234 -4.26 -11.44 16.35
N HIS A 235 -4.42 -11.51 15.03
CA HIS A 235 -5.53 -10.92 14.29
C HIS A 235 -6.46 -12.00 13.73
N GLN A 236 -7.77 -11.76 13.79
CA GLN A 236 -8.75 -12.64 13.16
C GLN A 236 -8.84 -12.34 11.66
N ARG A 237 -8.19 -13.16 10.84
CA ARG A 237 -8.20 -13.08 9.38
C ARG A 237 -8.32 -14.46 8.77
N ASP A 238 -9.03 -14.55 7.65
CA ASP A 238 -9.10 -15.80 6.86
C ASP A 238 -7.90 -15.87 5.90
N TYR A 239 -6.79 -16.42 6.36
CA TYR A 239 -5.57 -16.59 5.57
C TYR A 239 -5.71 -17.67 4.48
N GLY A 240 -6.81 -18.42 4.43
CA GLY A 240 -7.15 -19.32 3.33
C GLY A 240 -7.75 -18.60 2.13
N ARG A 241 -8.28 -17.39 2.32
CA ARG A 241 -8.93 -16.58 1.29
C ARG A 241 -7.98 -15.49 0.76
N ASN A 242 -7.90 -15.39 -0.56
CA ASN A 242 -7.28 -14.23 -1.21
C ASN A 242 -8.36 -13.24 -1.66
N PRO A 243 -8.52 -12.07 -0.99
CA PRO A 243 -9.53 -11.07 -1.36
C PRO A 243 -9.27 -10.42 -2.73
N TYR A 244 -8.04 -10.51 -3.24
CA TYR A 244 -7.63 -9.96 -4.54
C TYR A 244 -7.69 -10.97 -5.69
N ALA A 245 -8.22 -12.19 -5.48
CA ALA A 245 -8.23 -13.24 -6.51
C ALA A 245 -8.95 -12.83 -7.81
N ALA A 246 -10.09 -12.13 -7.71
CA ALA A 246 -10.81 -11.59 -8.86
C ALA A 246 -10.02 -10.46 -9.55
N TYR A 247 -9.38 -9.59 -8.77
CA TYR A 247 -8.54 -8.52 -9.27
C TYR A 247 -7.36 -9.06 -10.09
N PHE A 248 -6.71 -10.13 -9.63
CA PHE A 248 -5.58 -10.73 -10.35
C PHE A 248 -5.96 -11.37 -11.70
N ARG A 249 -7.22 -11.76 -11.88
CA ARG A 249 -7.74 -12.33 -13.14
C ARG A 249 -8.22 -11.27 -14.15
N SER A 250 -8.23 -9.99 -13.77
CA SER A 250 -8.70 -8.88 -14.59
C SER A 250 -7.55 -7.95 -14.93
N ASP A 251 -7.51 -7.42 -16.15
CA ASP A 251 -6.56 -6.36 -16.55
C ASP A 251 -6.94 -4.97 -16.00
N ARG A 252 -8.13 -4.83 -15.38
CA ARG A 252 -8.57 -3.56 -14.78
C ARG A 252 -7.77 -3.25 -13.52
N LEU A 253 -7.38 -1.98 -13.37
CA LEU A 253 -6.75 -1.45 -12.16
C LEU A 253 -7.83 -0.96 -11.20
N MET A 254 -7.66 -1.20 -9.90
CA MET A 254 -8.59 -0.73 -8.86
C MET A 254 -8.38 0.77 -8.56
N PHE A 255 -7.15 1.25 -8.71
CA PHE A 255 -6.78 2.64 -8.47
C PHE A 255 -6.03 3.21 -9.68
N PRO A 256 -6.03 4.53 -9.87
CA PRO A 256 -5.36 5.17 -10.98
C PRO A 256 -3.83 5.10 -10.84
N VAL A 257 -3.17 5.26 -11.97
CA VAL A 257 -1.72 5.48 -12.10
C VAL A 257 -1.49 6.73 -12.94
N THR A 258 -0.40 7.44 -12.69
CA THR A 258 -0.05 8.68 -13.40
C THR A 258 0.26 8.43 -14.87
N ARG A 259 0.84 7.26 -15.17
CA ARG A 259 1.19 6.87 -16.53
C ARG A 259 0.79 5.42 -16.80
N ARG A 260 0.28 5.17 -18.00
CA ARG A 260 0.02 3.81 -18.52
C ARG A 260 0.96 3.52 -19.66
N ASP A 261 1.71 2.44 -19.52
CA ASP A 261 2.61 1.95 -20.57
C ASP A 261 2.05 0.65 -21.18
N LYS A 262 1.89 0.63 -22.49
CA LYS A 262 1.26 -0.45 -23.25
C LYS A 262 2.25 -1.48 -23.80
N ARG A 263 3.55 -1.33 -23.54
CA ARG A 263 4.58 -2.28 -24.01
C ARG A 263 4.34 -3.70 -23.50
N LEU A 264 3.76 -3.86 -22.30
CA LEU A 264 3.31 -5.15 -21.76
C LEU A 264 1.86 -5.06 -21.29
N LYS A 265 1.21 -6.21 -21.07
CA LYS A 265 -0.09 -6.24 -20.38
C LYS A 265 0.08 -5.68 -18.96
N PRO A 266 -0.91 -4.93 -18.42
CA PRO A 266 -0.75 -4.24 -17.15
C PRO A 266 -0.26 -5.13 -16.00
N LYS A 267 -0.79 -6.33 -15.87
CA LYS A 267 -0.45 -7.26 -14.80
C LYS A 267 0.56 -8.35 -15.20
N THR A 268 1.37 -8.07 -16.24
CA THR A 268 2.55 -8.89 -16.50
C THR A 268 3.50 -8.79 -15.30
N ARG A 269 3.85 -9.94 -14.71
CA ARG A 269 4.84 -10.00 -13.63
C ARG A 269 6.23 -9.79 -14.15
N ILE A 270 6.98 -8.92 -13.51
CA ILE A 270 8.35 -8.61 -13.86
C ILE A 270 9.25 -8.60 -12.61
N VAL A 271 10.54 -8.71 -12.81
CA VAL A 271 11.54 -8.18 -11.87
C VAL A 271 12.00 -6.85 -12.41
N GLY A 272 11.73 -5.78 -11.68
CA GLY A 272 12.26 -4.45 -11.98
C GLY A 272 13.60 -4.28 -11.28
N VAL A 273 14.62 -3.80 -11.98
CA VAL A 273 15.94 -3.52 -11.43
C VAL A 273 16.28 -2.05 -11.65
N LYS A 274 16.75 -1.39 -10.57
CA LYS A 274 17.26 -0.01 -10.60
C LYS A 274 18.70 0.01 -10.12
N ILE A 275 19.57 0.65 -10.91
CA ILE A 275 21.00 0.86 -10.62
C ILE A 275 21.31 2.33 -10.94
N GLY A 276 21.46 3.16 -9.90
CA GLY A 276 21.49 4.61 -10.08
C GLY A 276 20.23 5.09 -10.80
N ASP A 277 20.38 5.83 -11.89
CA ASP A 277 19.26 6.33 -12.70
C ASP A 277 18.77 5.33 -13.75
N ARG A 278 19.45 4.20 -13.92
CA ARG A 278 19.07 3.19 -14.90
C ARG A 278 18.06 2.23 -14.35
N THR A 279 16.97 2.04 -15.09
CA THR A 279 15.88 1.12 -14.71
C THR A 279 15.59 0.15 -15.85
N ARG A 280 15.36 -1.12 -15.51
CA ARG A 280 14.99 -2.14 -16.49
C ARG A 280 14.02 -3.15 -15.92
N ALA A 281 13.01 -3.49 -16.70
CA ALA A 281 12.04 -4.52 -16.39
C ALA A 281 12.41 -5.83 -17.08
N TYR A 282 12.39 -6.93 -16.32
CA TYR A 282 12.61 -8.29 -16.78
C TYR A 282 11.33 -9.09 -16.61
N PRO A 283 10.53 -9.28 -17.70
CA PRO A 283 9.35 -10.14 -17.64
C PRO A 283 9.72 -11.55 -17.18
N LEU A 284 8.94 -12.13 -16.26
CA LEU A 284 9.26 -13.45 -15.70
C LEU A 284 9.36 -14.54 -16.78
N ASP A 285 8.54 -14.42 -17.84
CA ASP A 285 8.59 -15.36 -18.95
C ASP A 285 9.90 -15.29 -19.72
N ASN A 286 10.54 -14.12 -19.81
CA ASN A 286 11.85 -13.97 -20.43
C ASN A 286 12.95 -14.60 -19.58
N ILE A 287 12.84 -14.49 -18.25
CA ILE A 287 13.78 -15.15 -17.33
C ILE A 287 13.63 -16.67 -17.45
N ARG A 288 12.40 -17.21 -17.49
CA ARG A 288 12.12 -18.64 -17.62
C ARG A 288 12.63 -19.23 -18.93
N LYS A 289 12.61 -18.44 -20.03
CA LYS A 289 13.09 -18.85 -21.35
C LYS A 289 14.61 -18.82 -21.49
N ALA A 290 15.32 -18.17 -20.57
CA ALA A 290 16.78 -18.19 -20.57
C ALA A 290 17.31 -19.61 -20.30
N PRO A 291 18.53 -19.94 -20.78
CA PRO A 291 19.13 -21.27 -20.51
C PRO A 291 19.09 -21.60 -19.01
N ASP A 292 18.59 -22.78 -18.68
CA ASP A 292 18.40 -23.26 -17.30
C ASP A 292 17.61 -22.30 -16.39
N GLY A 293 16.75 -21.45 -17.00
CA GLY A 293 16.01 -20.43 -16.30
C GLY A 293 16.91 -19.34 -15.69
N ARG A 294 18.16 -19.24 -16.12
CA ARG A 294 19.16 -18.30 -15.60
C ARG A 294 19.46 -17.21 -16.63
N LEU A 295 18.97 -16.02 -16.37
CA LEU A 295 19.20 -14.83 -17.19
C LEU A 295 20.39 -14.06 -16.63
N VAL A 296 21.43 -13.89 -17.46
CA VAL A 296 22.59 -13.03 -17.18
C VAL A 296 22.52 -11.85 -18.13
N HIS A 297 22.51 -10.65 -17.61
CA HIS A 297 22.40 -9.42 -18.39
C HIS A 297 23.28 -8.31 -17.80
N LYS A 298 23.78 -7.43 -18.66
CA LYS A 298 24.50 -6.21 -18.24
C LYS A 298 23.59 -4.99 -18.34
N LEU A 299 23.37 -4.30 -17.24
CA LEU A 299 22.74 -2.97 -17.21
C LEU A 299 23.83 -1.93 -16.96
N GLY A 300 24.24 -1.25 -18.04
CA GLY A 300 25.48 -0.48 -18.06
C GLY A 300 26.69 -1.39 -17.89
N SER A 301 27.58 -1.08 -16.94
CA SER A 301 28.74 -1.92 -16.61
C SER A 301 28.42 -3.04 -15.61
N SER A 302 27.23 -3.04 -15.01
CA SER A 302 26.85 -3.94 -13.91
C SER A 302 26.21 -5.21 -14.40
N GLU A 303 26.69 -6.36 -13.91
CA GLU A 303 26.09 -7.65 -14.18
C GLU A 303 24.90 -7.91 -13.27
N ILE A 304 23.78 -8.33 -13.86
CA ILE A 304 22.56 -8.76 -13.21
C ILE A 304 22.38 -10.24 -13.50
N VAL A 305 22.06 -11.02 -12.47
CA VAL A 305 21.72 -12.43 -12.61
C VAL A 305 20.37 -12.68 -11.94
N LEU A 306 19.39 -13.06 -12.76
CA LEU A 306 18.06 -13.46 -12.32
C LEU A 306 17.87 -14.95 -12.63
N LYS A 307 17.13 -15.65 -11.78
CA LYS A 307 16.81 -17.07 -12.01
C LYS A 307 15.31 -17.28 -11.81
N ALA A 308 14.70 -18.03 -12.70
CA ALA A 308 13.35 -18.55 -12.53
C ALA A 308 13.33 -20.07 -12.72
N ASP A 309 12.67 -20.77 -11.80
CA ASP A 309 12.50 -22.21 -11.81
C ASP A 309 11.05 -22.54 -11.44
N GLY A 310 10.22 -22.87 -12.42
CA GLY A 310 8.77 -22.99 -12.25
C GLY A 310 8.17 -21.68 -11.75
N ASP A 311 7.55 -21.72 -10.56
CA ASP A 311 6.95 -20.55 -9.91
C ASP A 311 7.92 -19.76 -9.02
N THR A 312 9.16 -20.21 -8.91
CA THR A 312 10.21 -19.55 -8.15
C THR A 312 10.92 -18.51 -9.01
N VAL A 313 11.14 -17.32 -8.47
CA VAL A 313 11.99 -16.29 -9.06
C VAL A 313 12.94 -15.76 -7.99
N SER A 314 14.20 -15.62 -8.35
CA SER A 314 15.26 -15.15 -7.45
C SER A 314 16.08 -14.07 -8.12
N VAL A 315 16.47 -13.08 -7.34
CA VAL A 315 17.51 -12.13 -7.66
C VAL A 315 18.82 -12.71 -7.15
N VAL A 316 19.60 -13.32 -8.05
CA VAL A 316 20.83 -14.03 -7.69
C VAL A 316 21.99 -13.07 -7.48
N LYS A 317 22.08 -12.04 -8.36
CA LYS A 317 23.13 -11.03 -8.30
C LYS A 317 22.64 -9.70 -8.82
N VAL A 318 22.84 -8.68 -8.04
CA VAL A 318 22.78 -7.26 -8.43
C VAL A 318 23.93 -6.54 -7.75
N PRO A 319 24.45 -5.42 -8.29
CA PRO A 319 25.52 -4.67 -7.65
C PRO A 319 25.05 -4.04 -6.33
N GLU A 320 26.01 -3.68 -5.48
CA GLU A 320 25.71 -2.92 -4.27
C GLU A 320 25.04 -1.58 -4.62
N GLY A 321 24.07 -1.17 -3.80
CA GLY A 321 23.25 0.02 -4.05
C GLY A 321 22.16 -0.16 -5.10
N ALA A 322 22.07 -1.33 -5.77
CA ALA A 322 20.95 -1.65 -6.63
C ALA A 322 19.72 -2.09 -5.83
N SER A 323 18.55 -1.83 -6.40
CA SER A 323 17.29 -2.41 -5.92
C SER A 323 16.69 -3.35 -6.97
N ALA A 324 16.05 -4.41 -6.50
CA ALA A 324 15.32 -5.34 -7.35
C ALA A 324 13.99 -5.69 -6.68
N VAL A 325 12.89 -5.50 -7.40
CA VAL A 325 11.54 -5.72 -6.91
C VAL A 325 10.75 -6.63 -7.85
N HIS A 326 9.98 -7.56 -7.28
CA HIS A 326 8.94 -8.26 -8.01
C HIS A 326 7.69 -7.40 -8.02
N THR A 327 7.07 -7.19 -9.19
CA THR A 327 5.87 -6.36 -9.29
C THR A 327 5.12 -6.61 -10.61
N PHE A 328 3.92 -6.05 -10.72
CA PHE A 328 3.23 -5.92 -11.99
C PHE A 328 3.84 -4.79 -12.84
N TRP A 329 3.82 -4.99 -14.16
CA TRP A 329 4.34 -4.02 -15.15
C TRP A 329 3.76 -2.62 -14.98
N PHE A 330 2.43 -2.50 -14.81
CA PHE A 330 1.78 -1.19 -14.73
C PHE A 330 2.33 -0.33 -13.59
N ALA A 331 2.65 -0.96 -12.45
CA ALA A 331 3.17 -0.26 -11.30
C ALA A 331 4.63 0.15 -11.54
N TRP A 332 5.48 -0.77 -12.00
CA TRP A 332 6.87 -0.45 -12.32
C TRP A 332 6.99 0.69 -13.34
N ALA A 333 6.23 0.62 -14.44
CA ALA A 333 6.25 1.64 -15.50
C ALA A 333 5.75 3.02 -15.04
N ALA A 334 4.83 3.06 -14.06
CA ALA A 334 4.34 4.32 -13.49
C ALA A 334 5.39 4.99 -12.60
N PHE A 335 6.18 4.20 -11.85
CA PHE A 335 7.28 4.71 -11.02
C PHE A 335 8.57 4.99 -11.82
N HIS A 336 8.76 4.28 -12.91
CA HIS A 336 9.96 4.36 -13.74
C HIS A 336 9.61 4.56 -15.23
N PRO A 337 9.15 5.76 -15.62
CA PRO A 337 8.66 6.03 -16.97
C PRO A 337 9.69 5.81 -18.07
N GLU A 338 10.97 5.96 -17.75
CA GLU A 338 12.09 5.78 -18.69
C GLU A 338 12.68 4.35 -18.68
N THR A 339 11.99 3.42 -17.99
CA THR A 339 12.47 2.03 -17.89
C THR A 339 12.51 1.33 -19.24
N SER A 340 13.59 0.61 -19.51
CA SER A 340 13.66 -0.31 -20.64
C SER A 340 13.05 -1.68 -20.29
N VAL A 341 12.70 -2.47 -21.30
CA VAL A 341 12.10 -3.81 -21.15
C VAL A 341 13.00 -4.83 -21.83
N HIS A 342 13.48 -5.80 -21.07
CA HIS A 342 14.31 -6.88 -21.60
C HIS A 342 13.54 -7.71 -22.65
N GLY A 343 14.20 -7.92 -23.82
CA GLY A 343 13.61 -8.61 -24.95
C GLY A 343 12.71 -7.76 -25.85
N ARG A 344 12.63 -6.43 -25.58
CA ARG A 344 11.93 -5.46 -26.46
C ARG A 344 12.79 -4.27 -26.84
N ASP A 345 13.56 -3.75 -25.91
CA ASP A 345 14.37 -2.55 -26.07
C ASP A 345 15.87 -2.92 -26.07
N ASP A 346 16.22 -4.11 -26.59
CA ASP A 346 17.58 -4.64 -26.65
C ASP A 346 18.26 -4.32 -28.01
N GLY A 347 17.63 -3.48 -28.85
CA GLY A 347 18.12 -3.10 -30.17
C GLY A 347 18.98 -1.86 -30.16
#